data_bb342b375ed07725bda6231d2d8a2118
#
_entry.id   bb342b375ed07725bda6231d2d8a2118
#
_cell.length_a   1.000
_cell.length_b   1.000
_cell.length_c   1.000
_cell.angle_alpha   90.00
_cell.angle_beta   90.00
_cell.angle_gamma   90.00
#
_symmetry.space_group_name_H-M   'P 1'
#
loop_
_entity.id
_entity.type
_entity.pdbx_description
1 polymer ?
#
loop_
_entity_poly.entity_id
_entity_poly.type
_entity_poly.pdbx_seq_one_letter_code
_entity_poly.pdbx_strand_id
1 'polypeptide(L)'
;MGFKLGIVGLPNVGKSTLFNALTQTAAAEAANYPFCTIEPNVGEVGVPDPRLDRLAEIAGSKQVIPTRLTFVDIAGLVRGASKGEGLGNQFLAHIREVDAVAYVLRCFEDEDVTHVEGRIDPLADAQVVETELMLADLDSCEKRRVAVEKKSKGGDKEARAQLALLDKALDLLRDGRPARLAKLAPEEEAGWRALQLLTTKPVLYVCNVEETAAAGGNQFSHAVEEKARAEGAGCVVISAKIEAEFAGLAADDRAAFLADLGLAEPGLNRLIREGYELLELVTFFTVGPKEARAWTVTRGTKASQAAGVIHTDFEKGFIRAETIAYDDYVALGGEAGAKDAGRMRLEGKDYSVRDGDVMHFRFAN
;
A
#
# COMPACT_ATOMS: atom_id res chain seq x y z
N MET A 1 -0.08 -9.69 10.43
CA MET A 1 0.31 -8.26 10.38
C MET A 1 -0.20 -7.71 9.07
N GLY A 2 -0.98 -6.63 9.10
CA GLY A 2 -1.50 -5.99 7.90
C GLY A 2 -0.43 -5.12 7.22
N PHE A 3 -0.58 -4.90 5.93
CA PHE A 3 0.27 -3.99 5.16
C PHE A 3 -0.11 -2.53 5.46
N LYS A 4 0.89 -1.67 5.62
CA LYS A 4 0.72 -0.28 6.04
C LYS A 4 1.16 0.69 4.96
N LEU A 5 0.29 1.62 4.60
CA LEU A 5 0.58 2.75 3.70
C LEU A 5 0.60 4.04 4.53
N GLY A 6 1.75 4.69 4.61
CA GLY A 6 1.91 5.96 5.31
C GLY A 6 1.47 7.13 4.45
N ILE A 7 0.56 7.97 4.96
CA ILE A 7 0.12 9.19 4.26
C ILE A 7 0.97 10.35 4.77
N VAL A 8 1.68 11.02 3.86
CA VAL A 8 2.52 12.18 4.15
C VAL A 8 2.16 13.34 3.23
N GLY A 9 2.46 14.55 3.65
CA GLY A 9 2.27 15.75 2.85
C GLY A 9 2.61 17.00 3.66
N LEU A 10 2.87 18.09 2.96
CA LEU A 10 3.06 19.40 3.58
C LEU A 10 1.75 19.88 4.24
N PRO A 11 1.81 20.88 5.13
CA PRO A 11 0.59 21.46 5.69
C PRO A 11 -0.35 22.01 4.59
N ASN A 12 -1.65 21.92 4.83
CA ASN A 12 -2.70 22.48 3.96
C ASN A 12 -2.81 21.87 2.54
N VAL A 13 -2.33 20.65 2.34
CA VAL A 13 -2.49 19.91 1.07
C VAL A 13 -3.76 19.06 1.01
N GLY A 14 -4.58 19.05 2.09
CA GLY A 14 -5.78 18.23 2.21
C GLY A 14 -5.56 16.85 2.82
N LYS A 15 -4.37 16.58 3.39
CA LYS A 15 -4.01 15.30 4.00
C LYS A 15 -5.01 14.84 5.07
N SER A 16 -5.33 15.71 6.02
CA SER A 16 -6.25 15.37 7.12
C SER A 16 -7.69 15.16 6.62
N THR A 17 -8.13 15.92 5.61
CA THR A 17 -9.44 15.73 4.98
C THR A 17 -9.53 14.36 4.32
N LEU A 18 -8.49 13.97 3.57
CA LEU A 18 -8.40 12.67 2.93
C LEU A 18 -8.38 11.53 3.97
N PHE A 19 -7.57 11.67 5.02
CA PHE A 19 -7.48 10.66 6.08
C PHE A 19 -8.80 10.53 6.85
N ASN A 20 -9.49 11.62 7.13
CA ASN A 20 -10.81 11.60 7.76
C ASN A 20 -11.85 10.90 6.88
N ALA A 21 -11.84 11.14 5.57
CA ALA A 21 -12.72 10.45 4.64
C ALA A 21 -12.46 8.94 4.62
N LEU A 22 -11.19 8.52 4.62
CA LEU A 22 -10.77 7.10 4.74
C LEU A 22 -11.29 6.49 6.05
N THR A 23 -11.10 7.16 7.19
CA THR A 23 -11.50 6.64 8.50
C THR A 23 -13.03 6.62 8.70
N GLN A 24 -13.76 7.58 8.12
CA GLN A 24 -15.22 7.56 8.12
C GLN A 24 -15.77 6.40 7.29
N THR A 25 -15.19 6.14 6.13
CA THR A 25 -15.53 4.96 5.31
C THR A 25 -15.25 3.67 6.07
N ALA A 26 -14.09 3.57 6.72
CA ALA A 26 -13.73 2.44 7.58
C ALA A 26 -14.69 2.24 8.74
N ALA A 27 -15.13 3.32 9.40
CA ALA A 27 -16.08 3.27 10.51
C ALA A 27 -17.48 2.82 10.05
N ALA A 28 -17.93 3.27 8.88
CA ALA A 28 -19.19 2.83 8.29
C ALA A 28 -19.18 1.33 7.92
N GLU A 29 -18.05 0.85 7.39
CA GLU A 29 -17.84 -0.58 7.13
C GLU A 29 -17.75 -1.41 8.44
N ALA A 30 -17.07 -0.84 9.46
CA ALA A 30 -16.90 -1.50 10.75
C ALA A 30 -18.20 -1.72 11.52
N ALA A 31 -19.21 -0.89 11.31
CA ALA A 31 -20.54 -1.11 11.86
C ALA A 31 -21.17 -2.45 11.41
N ASN A 32 -20.71 -2.98 10.29
CA ASN A 32 -21.14 -4.27 9.75
C ASN A 32 -20.23 -5.45 10.16
N TYR A 33 -19.05 -5.19 10.76
CA TYR A 33 -18.08 -6.22 11.13
C TYR A 33 -17.51 -5.98 12.52
N PRO A 34 -17.68 -6.94 13.48
CA PRO A 34 -17.10 -6.84 14.81
C PRO A 34 -15.56 -6.92 14.74
N PHE A 35 -14.88 -6.19 15.62
CA PHE A 35 -13.40 -6.16 15.82
C PHE A 35 -12.60 -5.15 15.00
N CYS A 36 -13.15 -4.00 14.64
CA CYS A 36 -12.35 -2.88 14.12
C CYS A 36 -11.80 -2.05 15.28
N THR A 37 -10.47 -1.99 15.40
CA THR A 37 -9.80 -1.11 16.36
C THR A 37 -9.58 0.24 15.67
N ILE A 38 -10.08 1.32 16.27
CA ILE A 38 -9.79 2.70 15.83
C ILE A 38 -8.66 3.20 16.71
N GLU A 39 -7.45 3.26 16.17
CA GLU A 39 -6.32 3.93 16.81
C GLU A 39 -6.17 5.36 16.26
N PRO A 40 -5.76 6.34 17.07
CA PRO A 40 -5.43 7.66 16.55
C PRO A 40 -4.41 7.57 15.42
N ASN A 41 -4.67 8.25 14.31
CA ASN A 41 -3.81 8.27 13.13
C ASN A 41 -3.64 6.92 12.38
N VAL A 42 -4.47 5.92 12.66
CA VAL A 42 -4.49 4.63 11.95
C VAL A 42 -5.90 4.35 11.48
N GLY A 43 -6.07 4.08 10.19
CA GLY A 43 -7.35 3.71 9.58
C GLY A 43 -7.21 2.40 8.81
N GLU A 44 -8.04 1.40 9.14
CA GLU A 44 -8.13 0.15 8.38
C GLU A 44 -9.33 0.20 7.46
N VAL A 45 -9.11 0.13 6.15
CA VAL A 45 -10.16 0.20 5.12
C VAL A 45 -10.28 -1.13 4.40
N GLY A 46 -11.50 -1.55 4.10
CA GLY A 46 -11.76 -2.70 3.25
C GLY A 46 -11.22 -2.46 1.84
N VAL A 47 -10.59 -3.47 1.27
CA VAL A 47 -10.17 -3.43 -0.14
C VAL A 47 -11.36 -3.82 -1.00
N PRO A 48 -11.88 -2.93 -1.86
CA PRO A 48 -13.00 -3.24 -2.73
C PRO A 48 -12.61 -4.34 -3.72
N ASP A 49 -13.30 -5.47 -3.67
CA ASP A 49 -13.08 -6.59 -4.60
C ASP A 49 -14.42 -7.24 -4.98
N PRO A 50 -14.98 -6.93 -6.16
CA PRO A 50 -16.27 -7.48 -6.60
C PRO A 50 -16.26 -9.02 -6.77
N ARG A 51 -15.06 -9.62 -6.84
CA ARG A 51 -14.92 -11.08 -6.93
C ARG A 51 -15.39 -11.75 -5.65
N LEU A 52 -15.16 -11.13 -4.49
CA LEU A 52 -15.56 -11.67 -3.19
C LEU A 52 -17.08 -11.79 -3.08
N ASP A 53 -17.82 -10.75 -3.49
CA ASP A 53 -19.28 -10.75 -3.47
C ASP A 53 -19.84 -11.84 -4.39
N ARG A 54 -19.25 -11.98 -5.58
CA ARG A 54 -19.66 -13.01 -6.54
C ARG A 54 -19.42 -14.43 -6.02
N LEU A 55 -18.29 -14.66 -5.37
CA LEU A 55 -17.97 -15.95 -4.74
C LEU A 55 -18.94 -16.27 -3.60
N ALA A 56 -19.26 -15.27 -2.77
CA ALA A 56 -20.20 -15.40 -1.66
C ALA A 56 -21.62 -15.74 -2.14
N GLU A 57 -22.07 -15.09 -3.22
CA GLU A 57 -23.36 -15.36 -3.85
C GLU A 57 -23.47 -16.83 -4.33
N ILE A 58 -22.46 -17.30 -5.07
CA ILE A 58 -22.42 -18.68 -5.59
C ILE A 58 -22.42 -19.71 -4.47
N ALA A 59 -21.66 -19.46 -3.41
CA ALA A 59 -21.53 -20.38 -2.29
C ALA A 59 -22.67 -20.26 -1.26
N GLY A 60 -23.52 -19.24 -1.37
CA GLY A 60 -24.57 -18.94 -0.37
C GLY A 60 -23.98 -18.59 0.99
N SER A 61 -22.84 -17.88 1.01
CA SER A 61 -22.12 -17.52 2.22
C SER A 61 -22.94 -16.56 3.09
N LYS A 62 -22.97 -16.82 4.40
CA LYS A 62 -23.71 -15.97 5.35
C LYS A 62 -22.98 -14.69 5.70
N GLN A 63 -21.66 -14.69 5.60
CA GLN A 63 -20.80 -13.55 5.88
C GLN A 63 -19.83 -13.32 4.71
N VAL A 64 -19.56 -12.05 4.43
CA VAL A 64 -18.61 -11.63 3.39
C VAL A 64 -17.57 -10.75 4.08
N ILE A 65 -16.31 -11.19 4.12
CA ILE A 65 -15.24 -10.53 4.87
C ILE A 65 -14.15 -10.08 3.90
N PRO A 66 -14.08 -8.78 3.56
CA PRO A 66 -13.03 -8.24 2.71
C PRO A 66 -11.68 -8.27 3.42
N THR A 67 -10.62 -8.25 2.63
CA THR A 67 -9.29 -7.94 3.15
C THR A 67 -9.17 -6.45 3.46
N ARG A 68 -8.16 -6.06 4.22
CA ARG A 68 -7.97 -4.68 4.67
C ARG A 68 -6.58 -4.17 4.37
N LEU A 69 -6.50 -2.87 4.07
CA LEU A 69 -5.28 -2.10 3.98
C LEU A 69 -5.26 -1.07 5.11
N THR A 70 -4.13 -0.96 5.78
CA THR A 70 -3.94 -0.01 6.88
C THR A 70 -3.32 1.27 6.36
N PHE A 71 -3.99 2.39 6.59
CA PHE A 71 -3.46 3.72 6.35
C PHE A 71 -2.98 4.34 7.66
N VAL A 72 -1.82 4.97 7.63
CA VAL A 72 -1.24 5.66 8.79
C VAL A 72 -1.07 7.13 8.46
N ASP A 73 -1.77 8.02 9.18
CA ASP A 73 -1.57 9.46 9.06
C ASP A 73 -0.26 9.85 9.74
N ILE A 74 0.74 10.15 8.94
CA ILE A 74 2.04 10.59 9.44
C ILE A 74 2.02 12.11 9.53
N ALA A 75 2.22 12.64 10.73
CA ALA A 75 2.21 14.08 11.01
C ALA A 75 3.12 14.83 10.04
N GLY A 76 2.65 16.00 9.57
CA GLY A 76 3.28 16.76 8.50
C GLY A 76 4.77 17.01 8.67
N LEU A 77 5.50 16.92 7.59
CA LEU A 77 6.91 17.21 7.52
C LEU A 77 7.14 18.72 7.73
N VAL A 78 8.08 19.03 8.62
CA VAL A 78 8.66 20.39 8.72
C VAL A 78 10.06 20.30 8.12
N ARG A 79 10.47 21.30 7.32
CA ARG A 79 11.85 21.41 6.85
C ARG A 79 12.85 21.30 8.00
N GLY A 80 13.91 20.52 7.81
CA GLY A 80 14.90 20.24 8.85
C GLY A 80 14.59 19.03 9.72
N ALA A 81 13.59 18.22 9.38
CA ALA A 81 13.27 16.98 10.09
C ALA A 81 14.46 16.02 10.19
N SER A 82 15.31 15.99 9.17
CA SER A 82 16.54 15.18 9.11
C SER A 82 17.62 15.62 10.11
N LYS A 83 17.56 16.86 10.63
CA LYS A 83 18.53 17.37 11.62
C LYS A 83 18.27 16.93 13.04
N GLY A 84 17.21 16.14 13.27
CA GLY A 84 17.06 15.34 14.49
C GLY A 84 16.52 16.06 15.71
N GLU A 85 15.81 17.18 15.57
CA GLU A 85 15.18 17.85 16.71
C GLU A 85 13.66 17.58 16.74
N GLY A 86 13.18 17.00 17.84
CA GLY A 86 11.75 16.92 18.19
C GLY A 86 10.87 16.14 17.21
N LEU A 87 9.91 16.81 16.57
CA LEU A 87 8.90 16.23 15.69
C LEU A 87 9.47 15.54 14.45
N GLY A 88 10.64 15.97 13.97
CA GLY A 88 11.32 15.36 12.82
C GLY A 88 11.72 13.90 13.04
N ASN A 89 12.22 13.57 14.24
CA ASN A 89 12.57 12.19 14.58
C ASN A 89 11.35 11.28 14.63
N GLN A 90 10.20 11.78 15.13
CA GLN A 90 8.95 11.02 15.17
C GLN A 90 8.43 10.76 13.74
N PHE A 91 8.48 11.77 12.86
CA PHE A 91 8.14 11.63 11.44
C PHE A 91 8.96 10.51 10.79
N LEU A 92 10.29 10.54 10.92
CA LEU A 92 11.16 9.52 10.35
C LEU A 92 10.93 8.13 10.95
N ALA A 93 10.59 8.04 12.25
CA ALA A 93 10.25 6.79 12.91
C ALA A 93 8.96 6.19 12.31
N HIS A 94 7.91 6.99 12.13
CA HIS A 94 6.66 6.53 11.53
C HIS A 94 6.86 6.08 10.07
N ILE A 95 7.69 6.79 9.28
CA ILE A 95 8.05 6.32 7.92
C ILE A 95 8.72 4.94 7.96
N ARG A 96 9.53 4.63 8.97
CA ARG A 96 10.16 3.30 9.08
C ARG A 96 9.15 2.18 9.29
N GLU A 97 8.05 2.46 9.98
CA GLU A 97 7.03 1.46 10.35
C GLU A 97 6.03 1.11 9.25
N VAL A 98 5.98 1.88 8.18
CA VAL A 98 5.07 1.63 7.05
C VAL A 98 5.78 0.90 5.90
N ASP A 99 5.02 0.22 5.04
CA ASP A 99 5.57 -0.56 3.92
C ASP A 99 5.74 0.27 2.64
N ALA A 100 4.89 1.28 2.45
CA ALA A 100 4.98 2.25 1.35
C ALA A 100 4.51 3.63 1.82
N VAL A 101 4.77 4.67 1.01
CA VAL A 101 4.44 6.07 1.36
C VAL A 101 3.59 6.71 0.27
N ALA A 102 2.43 7.25 0.67
CA ALA A 102 1.56 8.06 -0.18
C ALA A 102 1.85 9.55 0.04
N TYR A 103 2.35 10.24 -0.98
CA TYR A 103 2.62 11.68 -0.96
C TYR A 103 1.38 12.44 -1.42
N VAL A 104 0.65 13.06 -0.47
CA VAL A 104 -0.49 13.93 -0.78
C VAL A 104 0.04 15.30 -1.20
N LEU A 105 -0.25 15.67 -2.44
CA LEU A 105 0.22 16.87 -3.09
C LEU A 105 -0.96 17.81 -3.39
N ARG A 106 -0.76 19.09 -3.12
CA ARG A 106 -1.74 20.12 -3.44
C ARG A 106 -1.70 20.43 -4.94
N CYS A 107 -2.74 20.03 -5.66
CA CYS A 107 -2.95 20.30 -7.07
C CYS A 107 -4.22 21.14 -7.32
N PHE A 108 -4.61 21.99 -6.37
CA PHE A 108 -5.78 22.87 -6.44
C PHE A 108 -5.44 24.30 -6.04
N GLU A 109 -6.14 25.25 -6.61
CA GLU A 109 -6.11 26.67 -6.22
C GLU A 109 -7.27 26.95 -5.24
N ASP A 110 -6.97 27.63 -4.14
CA ASP A 110 -7.97 28.05 -3.14
C ASP A 110 -7.39 29.24 -2.39
N GLU A 111 -8.05 30.39 -2.54
CA GLU A 111 -7.61 31.67 -1.94
C GLU A 111 -7.74 31.67 -0.41
N ASP A 112 -8.64 30.86 0.14
CA ASP A 112 -8.88 30.74 1.59
C ASP A 112 -7.86 29.81 2.26
N VAL A 113 -7.12 29.03 1.47
CA VAL A 113 -6.13 28.06 1.98
C VAL A 113 -4.71 28.53 1.64
N THR A 114 -4.01 29.09 2.63
CA THR A 114 -2.63 29.54 2.45
C THR A 114 -1.68 28.35 2.19
N HIS A 115 -0.90 28.42 1.09
CA HIS A 115 0.18 27.48 0.87
C HIS A 115 1.41 27.86 1.69
N VAL A 116 2.10 26.88 2.31
CA VAL A 116 3.26 27.12 3.18
C VAL A 116 4.41 27.81 2.44
N GLU A 117 4.59 27.50 1.16
CA GLU A 117 5.64 28.08 0.29
C GLU A 117 5.15 29.28 -0.52
N GLY A 118 3.89 29.74 -0.33
CA GLY A 118 3.31 30.88 -1.05
C GLY A 118 3.03 30.65 -2.54
N ARG A 119 3.20 29.42 -3.03
CA ARG A 119 2.95 29.02 -4.42
C ARG A 119 2.47 27.57 -4.48
N ILE A 120 1.70 27.24 -5.51
CA ILE A 120 1.30 25.85 -5.79
C ILE A 120 2.31 25.24 -6.75
N ASP A 121 3.09 24.29 -6.24
CA ASP A 121 4.10 23.57 -7.02
C ASP A 121 4.23 22.14 -6.44
N PRO A 122 3.35 21.20 -6.87
CA PRO A 122 3.34 19.85 -6.31
C PRO A 122 4.65 19.08 -6.53
N LEU A 123 5.39 19.39 -7.59
CA LEU A 123 6.69 18.75 -7.84
C LEU A 123 7.73 19.22 -6.82
N ALA A 124 7.77 20.51 -6.51
CA ALA A 124 8.64 21.06 -5.48
C ALA A 124 8.24 20.54 -4.08
N ASP A 125 6.95 20.44 -3.81
CA ASP A 125 6.43 19.89 -2.54
C ASP A 125 6.86 18.43 -2.35
N ALA A 126 6.73 17.59 -3.37
CA ALA A 126 7.21 16.22 -3.35
C ALA A 126 8.73 16.16 -3.12
N GLN A 127 9.49 17.05 -3.78
CA GLN A 127 10.95 17.12 -3.64
C GLN A 127 11.38 17.52 -2.22
N VAL A 128 10.62 18.39 -1.52
CA VAL A 128 10.89 18.74 -0.12
C VAL A 128 10.81 17.50 0.77
N VAL A 129 9.74 16.71 0.67
CA VAL A 129 9.57 15.48 1.44
C VAL A 129 10.70 14.49 1.12
N GLU A 130 10.96 14.26 -0.16
CA GLU A 130 11.98 13.31 -0.61
C GLU A 130 13.38 13.69 -0.14
N THR A 131 13.72 14.98 -0.20
CA THR A 131 15.02 15.49 0.24
C THR A 131 15.26 15.21 1.73
N GLU A 132 14.28 15.42 2.59
CA GLU A 132 14.42 15.14 4.02
C GLU A 132 14.64 13.62 4.29
N LEU A 133 13.95 12.75 3.54
CA LEU A 133 14.17 11.30 3.65
C LEU A 133 15.58 10.90 3.14
N MET A 134 16.02 11.48 2.03
CA MET A 134 17.37 11.22 1.50
C MET A 134 18.47 11.70 2.44
N LEU A 135 18.31 12.87 3.07
CA LEU A 135 19.27 13.37 4.05
C LEU A 135 19.37 12.49 5.30
N ALA A 136 18.22 11.95 5.78
CA ALA A 136 18.20 11.00 6.88
C ALA A 136 18.90 9.68 6.52
N ASP A 137 18.67 9.17 5.31
CA ASP A 137 19.33 7.96 4.82
C ASP A 137 20.84 8.20 4.63
N LEU A 138 21.23 9.36 4.08
CA LEU A 138 22.62 9.74 3.88
C LEU A 138 23.39 9.72 5.22
N ASP A 139 22.88 10.39 6.23
CA ASP A 139 23.48 10.40 7.58
C ASP A 139 23.59 8.99 8.17
N SER A 140 22.52 8.19 8.04
CA SER A 140 22.51 6.81 8.51
C SER A 140 23.55 5.94 7.79
N CYS A 141 23.64 6.03 6.45
CA CYS A 141 24.60 5.29 5.66
C CYS A 141 26.03 5.68 5.96
N GLU A 142 26.35 6.98 6.10
CA GLU A 142 27.69 7.47 6.41
C GLU A 142 28.18 6.96 7.79
N LYS A 143 27.34 7.02 8.81
CA LYS A 143 27.65 6.49 10.15
C LYS A 143 27.90 4.98 10.12
N ARG A 144 27.04 4.21 9.43
CA ARG A 144 27.17 2.75 9.31
C ARG A 144 28.39 2.34 8.53
N ARG A 145 28.71 3.05 7.45
CA ARG A 145 29.84 2.79 6.58
C ARG A 145 31.17 2.75 7.35
N VAL A 146 31.39 3.71 8.27
CA VAL A 146 32.61 3.77 9.08
C VAL A 146 32.83 2.49 9.91
N ALA A 147 31.74 1.98 10.52
CA ALA A 147 31.82 0.76 11.32
C ALA A 147 32.03 -0.51 10.47
N VAL A 148 31.32 -0.59 9.32
CA VAL A 148 31.37 -1.73 8.40
C VAL A 148 32.74 -1.78 7.70
N GLU A 149 33.33 -0.65 7.31
CA GLU A 149 34.62 -0.58 6.68
C GLU A 149 35.75 -1.18 7.58
N LYS A 150 35.70 -0.92 8.88
CA LYS A 150 36.66 -1.50 9.84
C LYS A 150 36.58 -3.03 9.86
N LYS A 151 35.35 -3.59 9.86
CA LYS A 151 35.15 -5.05 9.82
C LYS A 151 35.58 -5.66 8.50
N SER A 152 35.31 -4.99 7.38
CA SER A 152 35.66 -5.47 6.04
C SER A 152 37.19 -5.56 5.84
N LYS A 153 37.96 -4.63 6.40
CA LYS A 153 39.43 -4.66 6.42
C LYS A 153 39.96 -5.85 7.23
N GLY A 154 39.21 -6.35 8.20
CA GLY A 154 39.53 -7.55 8.97
C GLY A 154 39.27 -8.88 8.22
N GLY A 155 38.85 -8.84 6.96
CA GLY A 155 38.61 -10.05 6.14
C GLY A 155 37.19 -10.59 6.16
N ASP A 156 36.27 -9.94 6.88
CA ASP A 156 34.85 -10.31 6.95
C ASP A 156 34.16 -10.16 5.57
N LYS A 157 33.66 -11.27 5.01
CA LYS A 157 33.02 -11.30 3.69
C LYS A 157 31.65 -10.62 3.70
N GLU A 158 30.88 -10.79 4.78
CA GLU A 158 29.55 -10.17 4.90
C GLU A 158 29.69 -8.65 5.03
N ALA A 159 30.69 -8.20 5.81
CA ALA A 159 30.99 -6.77 5.93
C ALA A 159 31.42 -6.16 4.58
N ARG A 160 32.15 -6.92 3.73
CA ARG A 160 32.51 -6.43 2.38
C ARG A 160 31.27 -6.28 1.48
N ALA A 161 30.37 -7.25 1.48
CA ALA A 161 29.13 -7.18 0.72
C ALA A 161 28.26 -6.01 1.20
N GLN A 162 28.12 -5.85 2.51
CA GLN A 162 27.37 -4.74 3.11
C GLN A 162 27.99 -3.38 2.77
N LEU A 163 29.33 -3.27 2.77
CA LEU A 163 30.03 -2.04 2.42
C LEU A 163 29.75 -1.63 0.97
N ALA A 164 29.77 -2.59 0.03
CA ALA A 164 29.44 -2.32 -1.37
C ALA A 164 28.02 -1.79 -1.55
N LEU A 165 27.05 -2.33 -0.80
CA LEU A 165 25.66 -1.86 -0.81
C LEU A 165 25.52 -0.46 -0.21
N LEU A 166 26.23 -0.17 0.89
CA LEU A 166 26.26 1.17 1.48
C LEU A 166 26.89 2.19 0.54
N ASP A 167 27.99 1.84 -0.15
CA ASP A 167 28.61 2.73 -1.13
C ASP A 167 27.67 2.99 -2.31
N LYS A 168 26.99 1.97 -2.83
CA LYS A 168 25.94 2.12 -3.87
C LYS A 168 24.80 3.06 -3.42
N ALA A 169 24.34 2.95 -2.16
CA ALA A 169 23.32 3.84 -1.62
C ALA A 169 23.82 5.28 -1.49
N LEU A 170 25.05 5.47 -0.97
CA LEU A 170 25.65 6.79 -0.81
C LEU A 170 25.86 7.51 -2.15
N ASP A 171 26.25 6.81 -3.20
CA ASP A 171 26.40 7.38 -4.52
C ASP A 171 25.08 7.94 -5.04
N LEU A 172 23.98 7.17 -4.93
CA LEU A 172 22.64 7.63 -5.31
C LEU A 172 22.19 8.85 -4.49
N LEU A 173 22.30 8.75 -3.16
CA LEU A 173 21.82 9.81 -2.25
C LEU A 173 22.59 11.12 -2.43
N ARG A 174 23.90 11.05 -2.66
CA ARG A 174 24.75 12.22 -2.95
C ARG A 174 24.43 12.89 -4.29
N ASP A 175 23.98 12.08 -5.26
CA ASP A 175 23.47 12.57 -6.54
C ASP A 175 22.03 13.12 -6.45
N GLY A 176 21.45 13.19 -5.26
CA GLY A 176 20.06 13.62 -5.06
C GLY A 176 19.03 12.64 -5.61
N ARG A 177 19.35 11.35 -5.62
CA ARG A 177 18.50 10.27 -6.12
C ARG A 177 18.12 9.31 -5.00
N PRO A 178 16.84 8.96 -4.85
CA PRO A 178 16.38 8.05 -3.80
C PRO A 178 16.90 6.63 -4.03
N ALA A 179 17.09 5.90 -2.92
CA ALA A 179 17.67 4.56 -2.94
C ALA A 179 16.80 3.52 -3.69
N ARG A 180 15.48 3.75 -3.85
CA ARG A 180 14.59 2.88 -4.64
C ARG A 180 14.96 2.82 -6.14
N LEU A 181 15.71 3.79 -6.65
CA LEU A 181 16.18 3.81 -8.04
C LEU A 181 17.47 2.99 -8.25
N ALA A 182 17.94 2.28 -7.23
CA ALA A 182 19.10 1.40 -7.34
C ALA A 182 18.83 0.24 -8.32
N LYS A 183 19.77 -0.02 -9.20
CA LYS A 183 19.77 -1.24 -10.01
C LYS A 183 20.48 -2.33 -9.22
N LEU A 184 19.73 -3.33 -8.77
CA LEU A 184 20.23 -4.42 -7.94
C LEU A 184 20.32 -5.72 -8.74
N ALA A 185 21.35 -6.51 -8.46
CA ALA A 185 21.38 -7.91 -8.84
C ALA A 185 20.52 -8.73 -7.85
N PRO A 186 19.94 -9.88 -8.26
CA PRO A 186 19.09 -10.69 -7.38
C PRO A 186 19.72 -11.05 -6.04
N GLU A 187 21.01 -11.31 -6.00
CA GLU A 187 21.79 -11.62 -4.80
C GLU A 187 21.97 -10.42 -3.86
N GLU A 188 21.82 -9.19 -4.35
CA GLU A 188 21.95 -7.95 -3.57
C GLU A 188 20.64 -7.58 -2.84
N GLU A 189 19.48 -8.05 -3.33
CA GLU A 189 18.19 -7.63 -2.83
C GLU A 189 17.96 -7.84 -1.33
N ALA A 190 18.38 -9.00 -0.81
CA ALA A 190 18.23 -9.30 0.61
C ALA A 190 19.08 -8.37 1.47
N GLY A 191 20.34 -8.13 1.07
CA GLY A 191 21.23 -7.18 1.74
C GLY A 191 20.74 -5.74 1.66
N TRP A 192 20.20 -5.34 0.51
CA TRP A 192 19.63 -4.00 0.30
C TRP A 192 18.44 -3.75 1.22
N ARG A 193 17.49 -4.69 1.29
CA ARG A 193 16.36 -4.61 2.24
C ARG A 193 16.80 -4.53 3.69
N ALA A 194 17.88 -5.25 4.05
CA ALA A 194 18.46 -5.21 5.40
C ALA A 194 19.07 -3.84 5.77
N LEU A 195 19.34 -2.96 4.80
CA LEU A 195 19.75 -1.57 5.07
C LEU A 195 18.63 -0.75 5.68
N GLN A 196 17.36 -1.10 5.45
CA GLN A 196 16.17 -0.42 5.97
C GLN A 196 16.17 1.10 5.72
N LEU A 197 16.56 1.49 4.49
CA LEU A 197 16.57 2.89 4.09
C LEU A 197 15.13 3.39 3.86
N LEU A 198 14.87 4.64 4.23
CA LEU A 198 13.56 5.27 4.08
C LEU A 198 13.20 5.43 2.60
N THR A 199 14.18 5.82 1.79
CA THR A 199 14.00 6.08 0.36
C THR A 199 14.00 4.82 -0.51
N THR A 200 14.10 3.62 0.07
CA THR A 200 13.83 2.36 -0.64
C THR A 200 12.35 2.04 -0.72
N LYS A 201 11.52 2.67 0.13
CA LYS A 201 10.08 2.40 0.15
C LYS A 201 9.43 2.83 -1.16
N PRO A 202 8.46 2.04 -1.67
CA PRO A 202 7.64 2.43 -2.80
C PRO A 202 6.86 3.71 -2.50
N VAL A 203 6.63 4.53 -3.53
CA VAL A 203 5.94 5.82 -3.43
C VAL A 203 4.70 5.83 -4.31
N LEU A 204 3.60 6.34 -3.75
CA LEU A 204 2.37 6.67 -4.45
C LEU A 204 2.14 8.18 -4.38
N TYR A 205 2.05 8.84 -5.52
CA TYR A 205 1.67 10.25 -5.57
C TYR A 205 0.15 10.38 -5.55
N VAL A 206 -0.38 11.19 -4.64
CA VAL A 206 -1.81 11.46 -4.49
C VAL A 206 -2.05 12.93 -4.79
N CYS A 207 -2.52 13.22 -6.00
CA CYS A 207 -2.82 14.56 -6.47
C CYS A 207 -4.20 14.98 -5.97
N ASN A 208 -4.25 15.82 -4.94
CA ASN A 208 -5.49 16.39 -4.45
C ASN A 208 -5.85 17.61 -5.31
N VAL A 209 -6.92 17.48 -6.09
CA VAL A 209 -7.41 18.48 -7.03
C VAL A 209 -8.73 19.10 -6.56
N GLU A 210 -9.15 20.21 -7.18
CA GLU A 210 -10.50 20.76 -7.07
C GLU A 210 -11.55 19.78 -7.63
N GLU A 211 -12.80 19.95 -7.24
CA GLU A 211 -13.91 19.06 -7.58
C GLU A 211 -14.10 18.92 -9.10
N THR A 212 -13.95 20.00 -9.83
CA THR A 212 -14.11 20.04 -11.30
C THR A 212 -13.03 19.26 -12.05
N ALA A 213 -11.88 19.03 -11.43
CA ALA A 213 -10.76 18.29 -11.99
C ALA A 213 -10.67 16.83 -11.51
N ALA A 214 -11.61 16.38 -10.67
CA ALA A 214 -11.58 15.04 -10.08
C ALA A 214 -11.61 13.88 -11.11
N ALA A 215 -12.31 14.09 -12.24
CA ALA A 215 -12.44 13.09 -13.31
C ALA A 215 -11.24 13.06 -14.26
N GLY A 216 -10.70 14.23 -14.64
CA GLY A 216 -9.70 14.35 -15.71
C GLY A 216 -8.34 14.89 -15.26
N GLY A 217 -8.20 15.33 -14.02
CA GLY A 217 -7.01 16.03 -13.56
C GLY A 217 -6.92 17.47 -14.04
N ASN A 218 -5.80 18.10 -13.76
CA ASN A 218 -5.45 19.45 -14.20
C ASN A 218 -3.95 19.52 -14.54
N GLN A 219 -3.45 20.70 -14.93
CA GLN A 219 -2.05 20.89 -15.28
C GLN A 219 -1.06 20.45 -14.20
N PHE A 220 -1.41 20.62 -12.92
CA PHE A 220 -0.56 20.25 -11.79
C PHE A 220 -0.51 18.73 -11.63
N SER A 221 -1.67 18.05 -11.66
CA SER A 221 -1.74 16.60 -11.54
C SER A 221 -1.07 15.89 -12.72
N HIS A 222 -1.23 16.41 -13.96
CA HIS A 222 -0.56 15.85 -15.13
C HIS A 222 0.97 15.94 -15.04
N ALA A 223 1.51 17.03 -14.50
CA ALA A 223 2.96 17.13 -14.26
C ALA A 223 3.46 16.09 -13.25
N VAL A 224 2.67 15.82 -12.20
CA VAL A 224 2.98 14.75 -11.23
C VAL A 224 2.86 13.37 -11.85
N GLU A 225 1.86 13.12 -12.69
CA GLU A 225 1.71 11.84 -13.42
C GLU A 225 2.91 11.55 -14.34
N GLU A 226 3.43 12.57 -15.02
CA GLU A 226 4.64 12.45 -15.85
C GLU A 226 5.86 12.06 -15.00
N LYS A 227 6.05 12.73 -13.84
CA LYS A 227 7.10 12.38 -12.89
C LYS A 227 6.95 10.94 -12.38
N ALA A 228 5.75 10.57 -11.94
CA ALA A 228 5.46 9.22 -11.45
C ALA A 228 5.81 8.15 -12.50
N ARG A 229 5.39 8.36 -13.74
CA ARG A 229 5.69 7.48 -14.87
C ARG A 229 7.19 7.35 -15.12
N ALA A 230 7.93 8.45 -15.05
CA ALA A 230 9.39 8.48 -15.26
C ALA A 230 10.13 7.70 -14.15
N GLU A 231 9.59 7.66 -12.94
CA GLU A 231 10.17 6.96 -11.78
C GLU A 231 9.63 5.53 -11.59
N GLY A 232 8.62 5.11 -12.35
CA GLY A 232 7.92 3.85 -12.15
C GLY A 232 7.09 3.82 -10.85
N ALA A 233 6.65 5.00 -10.38
CA ALA A 233 5.80 5.17 -9.21
C ALA A 233 4.32 5.21 -9.60
N GLY A 234 3.42 4.91 -8.64
CA GLY A 234 1.98 5.08 -8.81
C GLY A 234 1.55 6.54 -8.71
N CYS A 235 0.42 6.90 -9.33
CA CYS A 235 -0.20 8.21 -9.21
C CYS A 235 -1.72 8.11 -9.23
N VAL A 236 -2.38 8.79 -8.29
CA VAL A 236 -3.84 8.86 -8.18
C VAL A 236 -4.28 10.32 -8.12
N VAL A 237 -5.25 10.68 -8.95
CA VAL A 237 -5.93 11.97 -8.87
C VAL A 237 -7.20 11.82 -8.02
N ILE A 238 -7.37 12.65 -7.00
CA ILE A 238 -8.48 12.59 -6.06
C ILE A 238 -8.89 13.99 -5.64
N SER A 239 -10.16 14.22 -5.33
CA SER A 239 -10.60 15.41 -4.61
C SER A 239 -10.98 15.02 -3.19
N ALA A 240 -10.13 15.41 -2.24
CA ALA A 240 -10.38 15.12 -0.82
C ALA A 240 -11.71 15.71 -0.32
N LYS A 241 -12.18 16.79 -0.93
CA LYS A 241 -13.48 17.41 -0.62
C LYS A 241 -14.63 16.53 -1.06
N ILE A 242 -14.60 16.01 -2.31
CA ILE A 242 -15.59 15.04 -2.80
C ILE A 242 -15.63 13.81 -1.91
N GLU A 243 -14.46 13.26 -1.55
CA GLU A 243 -14.39 12.05 -0.72
C GLU A 243 -14.99 12.27 0.67
N ALA A 244 -14.79 13.46 1.26
CA ALA A 244 -15.38 13.81 2.53
C ALA A 244 -16.94 13.91 2.46
N GLU A 245 -17.48 14.41 1.35
CA GLU A 245 -18.91 14.45 1.09
C GLU A 245 -19.47 13.03 0.89
N PHE A 246 -18.78 12.19 0.12
CA PHE A 246 -19.18 10.80 -0.08
C PHE A 246 -19.33 9.99 1.21
N ALA A 247 -18.44 10.22 2.16
CA ALA A 247 -18.44 9.47 3.41
C ALA A 247 -19.77 9.63 4.20
N GLY A 248 -20.47 10.76 3.98
CA GLY A 248 -21.76 11.05 4.62
C GLY A 248 -23.02 10.63 3.86
N LEU A 249 -22.89 10.16 2.59
CA LEU A 249 -24.04 9.85 1.74
C LEU A 249 -24.53 8.40 1.89
N ALA A 250 -25.84 8.19 1.71
CA ALA A 250 -26.42 6.87 1.55
C ALA A 250 -25.97 6.23 0.21
N ALA A 251 -26.00 4.89 0.11
CA ALA A 251 -25.49 4.16 -1.05
C ALA A 251 -26.14 4.58 -2.38
N ASP A 252 -27.45 4.79 -2.39
CA ASP A 252 -28.19 5.19 -3.61
C ASP A 252 -27.81 6.61 -4.04
N ASP A 253 -27.62 7.53 -3.09
CA ASP A 253 -27.23 8.91 -3.35
C ASP A 253 -25.77 8.99 -3.87
N ARG A 254 -24.90 8.09 -3.42
CA ARG A 254 -23.51 8.01 -3.90
C ARG A 254 -23.44 7.73 -5.40
N ALA A 255 -24.25 6.80 -5.90
CA ALA A 255 -24.24 6.44 -7.32
C ALA A 255 -24.68 7.62 -8.21
N ALA A 256 -25.71 8.35 -7.81
CA ALA A 256 -26.17 9.56 -8.51
C ALA A 256 -25.10 10.65 -8.50
N PHE A 257 -24.48 10.90 -7.35
CA PHE A 257 -23.45 11.92 -7.19
C PHE A 257 -22.18 11.61 -8.02
N LEU A 258 -21.75 10.34 -8.08
CA LEU A 258 -20.65 9.90 -8.97
C LEU A 258 -20.97 10.19 -10.44
N ALA A 259 -22.19 9.84 -10.88
CA ALA A 259 -22.60 10.05 -12.25
C ALA A 259 -22.61 11.54 -12.64
N ASP A 260 -23.09 12.41 -11.75
CA ASP A 260 -23.10 13.86 -11.95
C ASP A 260 -21.69 14.45 -12.08
N LEU A 261 -20.72 13.87 -11.38
CA LEU A 261 -19.31 14.28 -11.45
C LEU A 261 -18.53 13.58 -12.59
N GLY A 262 -19.16 12.67 -13.34
CA GLY A 262 -18.50 11.88 -14.38
C GLY A 262 -17.46 10.89 -13.83
N LEU A 263 -17.60 10.47 -12.56
CA LEU A 263 -16.72 9.52 -11.91
C LEU A 263 -17.31 8.11 -11.97
N ALA A 264 -16.51 7.13 -12.35
CA ALA A 264 -16.91 5.72 -12.36
C ALA A 264 -16.93 5.11 -10.95
N GLU A 265 -16.07 5.60 -10.05
CA GLU A 265 -15.92 5.13 -8.67
C GLU A 265 -15.35 6.24 -7.77
N PRO A 266 -15.46 6.13 -6.44
CA PRO A 266 -14.78 7.02 -5.50
C PRO A 266 -13.25 7.01 -5.70
N GLY A 267 -12.61 8.16 -5.53
CA GLY A 267 -11.15 8.26 -5.62
C GLY A 267 -10.43 7.45 -4.53
N LEU A 268 -11.06 7.29 -3.36
CA LEU A 268 -10.56 6.42 -2.29
C LEU A 268 -10.42 4.95 -2.75
N ASN A 269 -11.35 4.43 -3.55
CA ASN A 269 -11.25 3.08 -4.08
C ASN A 269 -10.03 2.93 -5.00
N ARG A 270 -9.77 3.95 -5.83
CA ARG A 270 -8.57 4.00 -6.67
C ARG A 270 -7.30 4.07 -5.82
N LEU A 271 -7.29 4.90 -4.78
CA LEU A 271 -6.16 5.02 -3.86
C LEU A 271 -5.86 3.68 -3.16
N ILE A 272 -6.88 2.98 -2.68
CA ILE A 272 -6.74 1.67 -2.03
C ILE A 272 -6.16 0.65 -3.02
N ARG A 273 -6.67 0.59 -4.24
CA ARG A 273 -6.22 -0.34 -5.27
C ARG A 273 -4.78 -0.07 -5.71
N GLU A 274 -4.43 1.19 -5.98
CA GLU A 274 -3.06 1.57 -6.33
C GLU A 274 -2.07 1.28 -5.18
N GLY A 275 -2.47 1.52 -3.94
CA GLY A 275 -1.68 1.15 -2.77
C GLY A 275 -1.47 -0.36 -2.66
N TYR A 276 -2.49 -1.14 -3.03
CA TYR A 276 -2.44 -2.59 -3.05
C TYR A 276 -1.47 -3.11 -4.12
N GLU A 277 -1.53 -2.55 -5.33
CA GLU A 277 -0.62 -2.87 -6.43
C GLU A 277 0.82 -2.45 -6.14
N LEU A 278 1.00 -1.25 -5.57
CA LEU A 278 2.32 -0.72 -5.18
C LEU A 278 3.06 -1.63 -4.20
N LEU A 279 2.32 -2.26 -3.30
CA LEU A 279 2.85 -3.20 -2.31
C LEU A 279 2.98 -4.63 -2.86
N GLU A 280 2.75 -4.84 -4.17
CA GLU A 280 2.77 -6.14 -4.84
C GLU A 280 1.90 -7.18 -4.13
N LEU A 281 0.72 -6.76 -3.68
CA LEU A 281 -0.21 -7.63 -2.97
C LEU A 281 -1.07 -8.42 -3.96
N VAL A 282 -1.44 -9.61 -3.55
CA VAL A 282 -2.40 -10.46 -4.24
C VAL A 282 -3.44 -10.97 -3.25
N THR A 283 -4.66 -11.17 -3.75
CA THR A 283 -5.77 -11.68 -2.97
C THR A 283 -6.03 -13.14 -3.30
N PHE A 284 -6.14 -13.97 -2.29
CA PHE A 284 -6.76 -15.30 -2.42
C PHE A 284 -8.02 -15.37 -1.54
N PHE A 285 -8.89 -16.29 -1.84
CA PHE A 285 -10.18 -16.43 -1.18
C PHE A 285 -10.31 -17.77 -0.50
N THR A 286 -10.98 -17.77 0.67
CA THR A 286 -11.57 -18.97 1.26
C THR A 286 -13.08 -18.82 1.20
N VAL A 287 -13.77 -19.84 0.68
CA VAL A 287 -15.19 -19.75 0.38
C VAL A 287 -15.92 -20.96 0.95
N GLY A 288 -17.00 -20.71 1.68
CA GLY A 288 -17.85 -21.75 2.23
C GLY A 288 -19.22 -21.21 2.67
N PRO A 289 -20.15 -22.07 3.10
CA PRO A 289 -21.51 -21.65 3.49
C PRO A 289 -21.56 -20.70 4.68
N LYS A 290 -20.55 -20.71 5.56
CA LYS A 290 -20.48 -19.82 6.71
C LYS A 290 -19.97 -18.45 6.33
N GLU A 291 -18.86 -18.41 5.59
CA GLU A 291 -18.21 -17.18 5.19
C GLU A 291 -17.49 -17.31 3.83
N ALA A 292 -17.44 -16.22 3.09
CA ALA A 292 -16.50 -15.97 2.04
C ALA A 292 -15.54 -14.88 2.51
N ARG A 293 -14.25 -15.14 2.44
CA ARG A 293 -13.24 -14.22 2.96
C ARG A 293 -12.09 -14.03 1.99
N ALA A 294 -11.70 -12.78 1.82
CA ALA A 294 -10.50 -12.39 1.10
C ALA A 294 -9.30 -12.29 2.04
N TRP A 295 -8.16 -12.79 1.58
CA TRP A 295 -6.90 -12.79 2.30
C TRP A 295 -5.80 -12.16 1.45
N THR A 296 -4.92 -11.40 2.09
CA THR A 296 -3.82 -10.69 1.41
C THR A 296 -2.50 -11.37 1.68
N VAL A 297 -1.72 -11.55 0.61
CA VAL A 297 -0.32 -11.98 0.67
C VAL A 297 0.49 -11.17 -0.36
N THR A 298 1.81 -11.14 -0.21
CA THR A 298 2.68 -10.58 -1.24
C THR A 298 2.80 -11.54 -2.43
N ARG A 299 2.99 -10.99 -3.61
CA ARG A 299 3.25 -11.77 -4.83
C ARG A 299 4.42 -12.74 -4.62
N GLY A 300 4.25 -13.99 -5.02
CA GLY A 300 5.25 -15.03 -4.84
C GLY A 300 5.18 -15.80 -3.51
N THR A 301 4.28 -15.41 -2.60
CA THR A 301 4.02 -16.16 -1.35
C THR A 301 3.63 -17.60 -1.65
N LYS A 302 4.20 -18.53 -0.90
CA LYS A 302 3.95 -19.96 -1.06
C LYS A 302 2.68 -20.39 -0.33
N ALA A 303 2.03 -21.46 -0.84
CA ALA A 303 0.77 -21.94 -0.28
C ALA A 303 0.83 -22.27 1.22
N SER A 304 1.94 -22.82 1.71
CA SER A 304 2.11 -23.05 3.14
C SER A 304 2.14 -21.76 3.95
N GLN A 305 2.83 -20.73 3.45
CA GLN A 305 2.87 -19.41 4.08
C GLN A 305 1.50 -18.70 4.04
N ALA A 306 0.78 -18.83 2.92
CA ALA A 306 -0.58 -18.31 2.79
C ALA A 306 -1.54 -18.98 3.79
N ALA A 307 -1.40 -20.28 4.03
CA ALA A 307 -2.13 -20.97 5.10
C ALA A 307 -1.80 -20.36 6.48
N GLY A 308 -0.55 -19.94 6.70
CA GLY A 308 -0.09 -19.27 7.91
C GLY A 308 -0.75 -17.91 8.18
N VAL A 309 -1.16 -17.21 7.12
CA VAL A 309 -1.91 -15.94 7.25
C VAL A 309 -3.30 -16.18 7.88
N ILE A 310 -3.89 -17.34 7.64
CA ILE A 310 -5.17 -17.73 8.25
C ILE A 310 -4.95 -18.13 9.71
N HIS A 311 -4.01 -19.05 9.95
CA HIS A 311 -3.62 -19.49 11.29
C HIS A 311 -2.24 -20.16 11.26
N THR A 312 -1.41 -19.89 12.27
CA THR A 312 -0.05 -20.45 12.36
C THR A 312 -0.01 -21.98 12.36
N ASP A 313 -1.03 -22.63 12.89
CA ASP A 313 -1.11 -24.11 12.89
C ASP A 313 -1.38 -24.66 11.49
N PHE A 314 -2.05 -23.88 10.61
CA PHE A 314 -2.26 -24.28 9.22
C PHE A 314 -0.93 -24.31 8.44
N GLU A 315 -0.02 -23.38 8.72
CA GLU A 315 1.31 -23.39 8.15
C GLU A 315 2.13 -24.60 8.63
N LYS A 316 2.15 -24.83 9.94
CA LYS A 316 2.93 -25.91 10.55
C LYS A 316 2.43 -27.28 10.14
N GLY A 317 1.11 -27.45 10.08
CA GLY A 317 0.47 -28.71 9.71
C GLY A 317 0.14 -28.84 8.22
N PHE A 318 0.62 -27.93 7.36
CA PHE A 318 0.24 -27.89 5.95
C PHE A 318 0.48 -29.21 5.23
N ILE A 319 -0.55 -29.75 4.59
CA ILE A 319 -0.51 -30.95 3.77
C ILE A 319 -0.57 -30.58 2.29
N ARG A 320 -1.64 -29.86 1.90
CA ARG A 320 -1.90 -29.40 0.52
C ARG A 320 -2.96 -28.31 0.50
N ALA A 321 -3.06 -27.60 -0.61
CA ALA A 321 -4.17 -26.71 -0.90
C ALA A 321 -5.01 -27.23 -2.08
N GLU A 322 -6.30 -27.31 -1.92
CA GLU A 322 -7.26 -27.54 -3.00
C GLU A 322 -7.56 -26.15 -3.58
N THR A 323 -7.16 -25.92 -4.83
CA THR A 323 -7.12 -24.58 -5.44
C THR A 323 -7.92 -24.55 -6.73
N ILE A 324 -8.83 -23.58 -6.85
CA ILE A 324 -9.64 -23.30 -8.04
C ILE A 324 -9.39 -21.86 -8.45
N ALA A 325 -9.12 -21.59 -9.73
CA ALA A 325 -9.06 -20.21 -10.20
C ALA A 325 -10.44 -19.55 -10.12
N TYR A 326 -10.49 -18.25 -9.80
CA TYR A 326 -11.74 -17.48 -9.70
C TYR A 326 -12.64 -17.69 -10.91
N ASP A 327 -12.11 -17.55 -12.12
CA ASP A 327 -12.88 -17.67 -13.36
C ASP A 327 -13.50 -19.07 -13.53
N ASP A 328 -12.75 -20.13 -13.20
CA ASP A 328 -13.26 -21.50 -13.21
C ASP A 328 -14.35 -21.71 -12.15
N TYR A 329 -14.17 -21.13 -10.94
CA TYR A 329 -15.16 -21.21 -9.88
C TYR A 329 -16.49 -20.57 -10.26
N VAL A 330 -16.44 -19.38 -10.88
CA VAL A 330 -17.63 -18.64 -11.34
C VAL A 330 -18.29 -19.36 -12.53
N ALA A 331 -17.51 -19.74 -13.55
CA ALA A 331 -18.02 -20.35 -14.77
C ALA A 331 -18.70 -21.72 -14.50
N LEU A 332 -18.20 -22.46 -13.52
CA LEU A 332 -18.67 -23.82 -13.20
C LEU A 332 -19.64 -23.87 -12.01
N GLY A 333 -20.05 -22.71 -11.50
CA GLY A 333 -21.08 -22.60 -10.46
C GLY A 333 -20.61 -23.07 -9.08
N GLY A 334 -19.32 -22.97 -8.79
CA GLY A 334 -18.77 -23.24 -7.46
C GLY A 334 -17.84 -24.44 -7.39
N GLU A 335 -17.50 -24.83 -6.15
CA GLU A 335 -16.52 -25.89 -5.86
C GLU A 335 -16.89 -27.25 -6.47
N ALA A 336 -18.15 -27.68 -6.36
CA ALA A 336 -18.61 -28.97 -6.88
C ALA A 336 -18.45 -29.05 -8.40
N GLY A 337 -18.95 -28.05 -9.13
CA GLY A 337 -18.83 -27.99 -10.60
C GLY A 337 -17.37 -27.92 -11.06
N ALA A 338 -16.54 -27.16 -10.37
CA ALA A 338 -15.09 -27.08 -10.68
C ALA A 338 -14.40 -28.43 -10.45
N LYS A 339 -14.76 -29.15 -9.39
CA LYS A 339 -14.24 -30.49 -9.10
C LYS A 339 -14.65 -31.51 -10.18
N ASP A 340 -15.94 -31.54 -10.54
CA ASP A 340 -16.46 -32.46 -11.55
C ASP A 340 -15.86 -32.19 -12.93
N ALA A 341 -15.57 -30.94 -13.24
CA ALA A 341 -14.88 -30.52 -14.49
C ALA A 341 -13.35 -30.70 -14.46
N GLY A 342 -12.78 -31.20 -13.35
CA GLY A 342 -11.34 -31.41 -13.19
C GLY A 342 -10.54 -30.09 -13.08
N ARG A 343 -11.17 -29.00 -12.67
CA ARG A 343 -10.54 -27.67 -12.52
C ARG A 343 -10.05 -27.40 -11.08
N MET A 344 -10.35 -28.27 -10.12
CA MET A 344 -9.76 -28.23 -8.79
C MET A 344 -8.37 -28.86 -8.84
N ARG A 345 -7.35 -28.06 -8.58
CA ARG A 345 -5.94 -28.48 -8.51
C ARG A 345 -5.56 -28.81 -7.09
N LEU A 346 -4.65 -29.78 -6.94
CA LEU A 346 -4.04 -30.12 -5.66
C LEU A 346 -2.62 -29.56 -5.64
N GLU A 347 -2.41 -28.50 -4.87
CA GLU A 347 -1.16 -27.76 -4.82
C GLU A 347 -0.36 -28.08 -3.56
N GLY A 348 0.95 -28.26 -3.72
CA GLY A 348 1.88 -28.51 -2.63
C GLY A 348 2.36 -27.22 -1.96
N LYS A 349 3.21 -27.38 -0.94
CA LYS A 349 3.74 -26.28 -0.12
C LYS A 349 4.45 -25.19 -0.91
N ASP A 350 5.10 -25.53 -2.03
CA ASP A 350 5.92 -24.63 -2.83
C ASP A 350 5.14 -23.91 -3.96
N TYR A 351 3.84 -24.18 -4.08
CA TYR A 351 2.96 -23.47 -5.01
C TYR A 351 2.94 -21.98 -4.69
N SER A 352 3.21 -21.12 -5.67
CA SER A 352 3.07 -19.67 -5.52
C SER A 352 1.61 -19.27 -5.72
N VAL A 353 0.99 -18.72 -4.69
CA VAL A 353 -0.40 -18.24 -4.72
C VAL A 353 -0.56 -17.19 -5.81
N ARG A 354 -1.63 -17.32 -6.59
CA ARG A 354 -1.99 -16.37 -7.64
C ARG A 354 -3.18 -15.51 -7.20
N ASP A 355 -3.22 -14.31 -7.72
CA ASP A 355 -4.36 -13.44 -7.49
C ASP A 355 -5.64 -14.07 -8.03
N GLY A 356 -6.69 -14.09 -7.20
CA GLY A 356 -7.96 -14.73 -7.52
C GLY A 356 -8.06 -16.23 -7.21
N ASP A 357 -7.03 -16.87 -6.66
CA ASP A 357 -7.13 -18.28 -6.25
C ASP A 357 -8.18 -18.45 -5.13
N VAL A 358 -9.12 -19.38 -5.32
CA VAL A 358 -10.04 -19.87 -4.28
C VAL A 358 -9.40 -21.12 -3.68
N MET A 359 -9.04 -21.07 -2.40
CA MET A 359 -8.19 -22.07 -1.76
C MET A 359 -8.84 -22.69 -0.53
N HIS A 360 -8.73 -24.02 -0.42
CA HIS A 360 -9.09 -24.77 0.77
C HIS A 360 -7.85 -25.53 1.27
N PHE A 361 -7.34 -25.15 2.44
CA PHE A 361 -6.15 -25.73 3.02
C PHE A 361 -6.46 -27.00 3.80
N ARG A 362 -5.70 -28.07 3.52
CA ARG A 362 -5.70 -29.31 4.29
C ARG A 362 -4.45 -29.35 5.15
N PHE A 363 -4.63 -29.54 6.45
CA PHE A 363 -3.56 -29.56 7.44
C PHE A 363 -3.78 -30.66 8.45
N ALA A 364 -2.68 -31.13 9.05
CA ALA A 364 -2.71 -32.06 10.17
C ALA A 364 -2.83 -31.24 11.48
N ASN A 365 -3.66 -31.74 12.40
CA ASN A 365 -3.78 -31.19 13.75
C ASN A 365 -2.61 -31.62 14.64
#